data_cbbfc06715509b569762ccd5c631ae9f
#
_entry.id   cbbfc06715509b569762ccd5c631ae9f
#
_cell.length_a   1.000
_cell.length_b   1.000
_cell.length_c   1.000
_cell.angle_alpha   90.00
_cell.angle_beta   90.00
_cell.angle_gamma   90.00
#
_symmetry.space_group_name_H-M   'P 1'
#
loop_
_entity.id
_entity.type
_entity.pdbx_description
1 polymer ?
#
loop_
_entity_poly.entity_id
_entity_poly.type
_entity_poly.pdbx_seq_one_letter_code
_entity_poly.pdbx_strand_id
1 'polypeptide(L)'
;TYSVVQADHAALGSRYLYAEGAGAPLFTENETNTQRLWNQPNPTPYVKDGINNCIVDGLSGAVNPAQTGTKAAVPYLLTVAAGASSTVRLRLTDAAPGALGKAYPDGDPFGAHFAAVLQERRSEADAFYAAIIPPKLPPDAAAVMRQALAGMLWSKQTYNYDVARWLQGHGYANQAQLQQASIRNKQWFQAVNADVISMPDKWEYPWFAAWDLAFHTVSLAIVDLDFAKQQLLLLLSEHYLHPNGQIPAYEWNFSDVNPPVQAWAALRLYAIERDATGNGDLAFLQDAFNKLALN
;
A
#
# COMPACT_ATOMS: atom_id res chain seq x y z
N THR A 1 12.83 18.86 23.01
CA THR A 1 12.29 19.81 22.01
C THR A 1 11.77 19.01 20.82
N TYR A 2 10.63 19.38 20.28
CA TYR A 2 10.03 18.75 19.10
C TYR A 2 9.28 19.80 18.28
N SER A 3 9.18 19.58 16.98
CA SER A 3 8.28 20.29 16.08
C SER A 3 6.98 19.51 15.91
N VAL A 4 5.87 20.21 15.65
CA VAL A 4 4.54 19.61 15.46
C VAL A 4 3.94 20.09 14.15
N VAL A 5 3.40 19.14 13.35
CA VAL A 5 2.56 19.44 12.20
C VAL A 5 1.17 18.87 12.48
N GLN A 6 0.15 19.75 12.44
CA GLN A 6 -1.25 19.32 12.47
C GLN A 6 -1.73 19.04 11.05
N ALA A 7 -2.42 17.92 10.87
CA ALA A 7 -3.07 17.55 9.63
C ALA A 7 -4.55 17.29 9.89
N ASP A 8 -5.42 17.97 9.15
CA ASP A 8 -6.86 17.82 9.26
C ASP A 8 -7.42 17.13 8.01
N HIS A 9 -8.23 16.10 8.21
CA HIS A 9 -8.85 15.34 7.13
C HIS A 9 -10.31 15.05 7.45
N ALA A 10 -11.21 15.25 6.49
CA ALA A 10 -12.65 15.13 6.70
C ALA A 10 -13.09 13.76 7.27
N ALA A 11 -12.48 12.66 6.82
CA ALA A 11 -12.81 11.31 7.27
C ALA A 11 -11.96 10.82 8.46
N LEU A 12 -10.72 11.35 8.63
CA LEU A 12 -9.79 10.87 9.66
C LEU A 12 -9.70 11.80 10.87
N GLY A 13 -10.30 12.98 10.79
CA GLY A 13 -10.18 14.03 11.81
C GLY A 13 -8.77 14.60 11.89
N SER A 14 -8.47 15.28 13.00
CA SER A 14 -7.15 15.89 13.23
C SER A 14 -6.12 14.83 13.65
N ARG A 15 -4.91 14.96 13.09
CA ARG A 15 -3.72 14.20 13.45
C ARG A 15 -2.54 15.13 13.66
N TYR A 16 -1.63 14.73 14.52
CA TYR A 16 -0.47 15.51 14.91
C TYR A 16 0.80 14.68 14.70
N LEU A 17 1.67 15.18 13.82
CA LEU A 17 3.01 14.62 13.64
C LEU A 17 3.98 15.36 14.56
N TYR A 18 4.45 14.67 15.57
CA TYR A 18 5.56 15.13 16.42
C TYR A 18 6.88 14.66 15.84
N ALA A 19 7.87 15.56 15.78
CA ALA A 19 9.19 15.29 15.22
C ALA A 19 10.27 15.76 16.20
N GLU A 20 10.97 14.83 16.83
CA GLU A 20 11.96 15.15 17.87
C GLU A 20 13.21 15.78 17.26
N GLY A 21 13.69 16.88 17.86
CA GLY A 21 14.92 17.53 17.43
C GLY A 21 14.92 18.13 16.04
N ALA A 22 13.74 18.24 15.43
CA ALA A 22 13.61 18.71 14.05
C ALA A 22 13.75 20.24 13.93
N GLY A 23 14.14 20.68 12.72
CA GLY A 23 14.02 22.07 12.30
C GLY A 23 12.56 22.51 12.11
N ALA A 24 12.38 23.78 11.75
CA ALA A 24 11.05 24.31 11.45
C ALA A 24 10.42 23.56 10.26
N PRO A 25 9.15 23.15 10.37
CA PRO A 25 8.45 22.48 9.27
C PRO A 25 8.32 23.39 8.04
N LEU A 26 8.44 22.79 6.86
CA LEU A 26 8.29 23.43 5.55
C LEU A 26 6.94 23.03 4.96
N PHE A 27 6.26 23.98 4.31
CA PHE A 27 4.94 23.76 3.76
C PHE A 27 4.85 24.18 2.30
N THR A 28 4.12 23.41 1.51
CA THR A 28 3.69 23.73 0.14
C THR A 28 2.32 23.11 -0.12
N GLU A 29 1.72 23.44 -1.26
CA GLU A 29 0.65 22.60 -1.78
C GLU A 29 1.23 21.33 -2.43
N ASN A 30 0.47 20.23 -2.41
CA ASN A 30 0.86 18.98 -3.09
C ASN A 30 0.58 19.04 -4.60
N GLU A 31 0.66 20.22 -5.17
CA GLU A 31 0.41 20.50 -6.58
C GLU A 31 1.68 20.33 -7.42
N THR A 32 1.49 19.86 -8.65
CA THR A 32 2.58 19.71 -9.61
C THR A 32 3.06 21.07 -10.09
N ASN A 33 4.36 21.23 -10.24
CA ASN A 33 4.96 22.43 -10.84
C ASN A 33 4.74 22.41 -12.36
N THR A 34 3.60 22.95 -12.79
CA THR A 34 3.17 23.03 -14.20
C THR A 34 4.03 24.00 -14.99
N GLN A 35 4.54 25.05 -14.33
CA GLN A 35 5.47 26.01 -14.97
C GLN A 35 6.76 25.32 -15.38
N ARG A 36 7.32 24.47 -14.50
CA ARG A 36 8.57 23.75 -14.78
C ARG A 36 8.42 22.68 -15.86
N LEU A 37 7.31 21.93 -15.84
CA LEU A 37 7.10 20.77 -16.70
C LEU A 37 6.51 21.13 -18.07
N TRP A 38 5.63 22.12 -18.13
CA TRP A 38 4.82 22.38 -19.33
C TRP A 38 4.74 23.86 -19.71
N ASN A 39 5.55 24.71 -19.06
CA ASN A 39 5.56 26.17 -19.26
C ASN A 39 4.15 26.80 -19.08
N GLN A 40 3.35 26.23 -18.16
CA GLN A 40 2.04 26.75 -17.79
C GLN A 40 2.07 27.36 -16.40
N PRO A 41 1.31 28.42 -16.11
CA PRO A 41 1.26 29.02 -14.79
C PRO A 41 0.94 27.97 -13.70
N ASN A 42 1.64 28.06 -12.56
CA ASN A 42 1.31 27.24 -11.40
C ASN A 42 -0.02 27.69 -10.79
N PRO A 43 -0.86 26.78 -10.29
CA PRO A 43 -2.12 27.12 -9.60
C PRO A 43 -1.88 27.83 -8.26
N THR A 44 -0.68 27.69 -7.70
CA THR A 44 -0.27 28.28 -6.42
C THR A 44 1.22 28.63 -6.49
N PRO A 45 1.70 29.65 -5.75
CA PRO A 45 3.12 30.01 -5.73
C PRO A 45 4.01 28.94 -5.05
N TYR A 46 3.43 28.11 -4.19
CA TYR A 46 4.16 27.10 -3.42
C TYR A 46 3.74 25.69 -3.84
N VAL A 47 4.37 25.18 -4.88
CA VAL A 47 4.11 23.83 -5.42
C VAL A 47 5.05 22.79 -4.80
N LYS A 48 4.71 21.49 -4.94
CA LYS A 48 5.32 20.38 -4.18
C LYS A 48 6.84 20.27 -4.25
N ASP A 49 7.47 20.66 -5.34
CA ASP A 49 8.94 20.66 -5.49
C ASP A 49 9.63 21.87 -4.84
N GLY A 50 8.87 22.84 -4.35
CA GLY A 50 9.39 23.97 -3.56
C GLY A 50 10.12 23.52 -2.30
N ILE A 51 9.70 22.41 -1.67
CA ILE A 51 10.42 21.83 -0.52
C ILE A 51 11.82 21.38 -0.94
N ASN A 52 11.96 20.70 -2.08
CA ASN A 52 13.28 20.32 -2.63
C ASN A 52 14.13 21.56 -2.92
N ASN A 53 13.57 22.55 -3.60
CA ASN A 53 14.28 23.78 -3.94
C ASN A 53 14.76 24.54 -2.68
N CYS A 54 13.93 24.53 -1.62
CA CYS A 54 14.31 25.13 -0.33
C CYS A 54 15.49 24.38 0.32
N ILE A 55 15.47 23.04 0.34
CA ILE A 55 16.47 22.24 1.03
C ILE A 55 17.76 22.13 0.23
N VAL A 56 17.68 21.88 -1.07
CA VAL A 56 18.85 21.61 -1.93
C VAL A 56 19.46 22.88 -2.47
N ASP A 57 18.62 23.80 -2.94
CA ASP A 57 19.06 25.03 -3.61
C ASP A 57 19.09 26.26 -2.70
N GLY A 58 18.66 26.12 -1.43
CA GLY A 58 18.61 27.19 -0.46
C GLY A 58 17.55 28.27 -0.73
N LEU A 59 16.57 27.97 -1.61
CA LEU A 59 15.52 28.91 -2.02
C LEU A 59 14.40 28.98 -0.98
N SER A 60 14.61 29.72 0.11
CA SER A 60 13.64 29.85 1.21
C SER A 60 12.27 30.40 0.78
N GLY A 61 12.20 31.21 -0.29
CA GLY A 61 10.95 31.72 -0.86
C GLY A 61 10.14 30.66 -1.65
N ALA A 62 10.64 29.43 -1.82
CA ALA A 62 9.92 28.38 -2.53
C ALA A 62 8.90 27.63 -1.65
N VAL A 63 8.90 27.86 -0.34
CA VAL A 63 7.98 27.27 0.63
C VAL A 63 7.08 28.35 1.23
N ASN A 64 5.87 27.96 1.69
CA ASN A 64 4.89 28.88 2.23
C ASN A 64 5.31 29.43 3.60
N PRO A 65 5.58 30.75 3.74
CA PRO A 65 5.95 31.36 5.01
C PRO A 65 4.82 31.38 6.04
N ALA A 66 3.56 31.22 5.63
CA ALA A 66 2.42 31.08 6.52
C ALA A 66 2.35 29.72 7.23
N GLN A 67 3.26 28.80 6.92
CA GLN A 67 3.33 27.44 7.49
C GLN A 67 2.00 26.66 7.37
N THR A 68 1.37 26.76 6.22
CA THR A 68 0.15 26.05 5.85
C THR A 68 0.26 25.50 4.44
N GLY A 69 -0.44 24.39 4.16
CA GLY A 69 -0.49 23.78 2.84
C GLY A 69 -0.98 22.34 2.92
N THR A 70 -1.10 21.69 1.78
CA THR A 70 -1.51 20.29 1.67
C THR A 70 -0.33 19.31 1.65
N LYS A 71 0.89 19.83 1.73
CA LYS A 71 2.13 19.05 1.88
C LYS A 71 3.03 19.73 2.90
N ALA A 72 3.58 18.93 3.81
CA ALA A 72 4.56 19.37 4.79
C ALA A 72 5.80 18.48 4.78
N ALA A 73 6.94 19.04 5.17
CA ALA A 73 8.17 18.31 5.43
C ALA A 73 8.83 18.81 6.71
N VAL A 74 9.43 17.91 7.46
CA VAL A 74 10.20 18.24 8.67
C VAL A 74 11.67 17.96 8.35
N PRO A 75 12.51 18.97 8.17
CA PRO A 75 13.90 18.79 7.77
C PRO A 75 14.77 18.38 8.95
N TYR A 76 15.70 17.44 8.69
CA TYR A 76 16.80 17.07 9.57
C TYR A 76 18.10 17.20 8.81
N LEU A 77 19.02 18.02 9.31
CA LEU A 77 20.36 18.11 8.78
C LEU A 77 21.28 17.30 9.70
N LEU A 78 21.72 16.13 9.22
CA LEU A 78 22.49 15.18 10.01
C LEU A 78 23.86 14.95 9.38
N THR A 79 24.90 14.97 10.21
CA THR A 79 26.24 14.53 9.81
C THR A 79 26.50 13.18 10.51
N VAL A 80 26.60 12.12 9.71
CA VAL A 80 26.84 10.76 10.24
C VAL A 80 28.25 10.33 9.86
N ALA A 81 29.08 10.08 10.87
CA ALA A 81 30.44 9.59 10.68
C ALA A 81 30.47 8.15 10.13
N ALA A 82 31.59 7.74 9.54
CA ALA A 82 31.76 6.37 9.06
C ALA A 82 31.56 5.34 10.17
N GLY A 83 30.71 4.33 9.92
CA GLY A 83 30.37 3.29 10.90
C GLY A 83 29.42 3.73 12.01
N ALA A 84 28.99 5.01 12.05
CA ALA A 84 28.03 5.52 13.02
C ALA A 84 26.58 5.50 12.47
N SER A 85 25.62 5.71 13.36
CA SER A 85 24.21 5.89 13.02
C SER A 85 23.61 7.09 13.76
N SER A 86 22.58 7.70 13.17
CA SER A 86 21.77 8.71 13.82
C SER A 86 20.31 8.29 13.78
N THR A 87 19.60 8.46 14.90
CA THR A 87 18.20 8.04 15.03
C THR A 87 17.30 9.27 15.07
N VAL A 88 16.28 9.29 14.22
CA VAL A 88 15.20 10.28 14.21
C VAL A 88 13.95 9.63 14.78
N ARG A 89 13.32 10.25 15.77
CA ARG A 89 12.06 9.77 16.35
C ARG A 89 10.90 10.63 15.88
N LEU A 90 9.86 9.95 15.36
CA LEU A 90 8.62 10.57 14.88
C LEU A 90 7.43 9.87 15.54
N ARG A 91 6.37 10.64 15.84
CA ARG A 91 5.10 10.10 16.31
C ARG A 91 3.94 10.77 15.58
N LEU A 92 3.10 9.97 14.94
CA LEU A 92 1.80 10.42 14.43
C LEU A 92 0.71 9.95 15.39
N THR A 93 -0.14 10.85 15.86
CA THR A 93 -1.17 10.57 16.86
C THR A 93 -2.36 11.52 16.69
N ASP A 94 -3.47 11.21 17.33
CA ASP A 94 -4.63 12.10 17.49
C ASP A 94 -4.54 13.00 18.73
N ALA A 95 -3.54 12.78 19.59
CA ALA A 95 -3.31 13.60 20.77
C ALA A 95 -2.74 14.97 20.38
N ALA A 96 -3.54 16.02 20.55
CA ALA A 96 -3.11 17.41 20.38
C ALA A 96 -2.04 17.81 21.43
N PRO A 97 -1.20 18.83 21.16
CA PRO A 97 -0.17 19.29 22.11
C PRO A 97 -0.70 19.58 23.51
N GLY A 98 -1.89 20.18 23.63
CA GLY A 98 -2.55 20.44 24.92
C GLY A 98 -3.15 19.21 25.61
N ALA A 99 -3.18 18.05 24.94
CA ALA A 99 -3.74 16.80 25.45
C ALA A 99 -2.67 15.75 25.80
N LEU A 100 -1.39 16.03 25.60
CA LEU A 100 -0.30 15.07 25.81
C LEU A 100 -0.28 14.46 27.22
N GLY A 101 -0.53 15.28 28.26
CA GLY A 101 -0.59 14.79 29.64
C GLY A 101 -1.77 13.87 29.94
N LYS A 102 -2.79 13.80 29.06
CA LYS A 102 -3.86 12.80 29.14
C LYS A 102 -3.55 11.57 28.30
N ALA A 103 -2.84 11.74 27.20
CA ALA A 103 -2.52 10.67 26.27
C ALA A 103 -1.30 9.84 26.69
N TYR A 104 -0.31 10.47 27.37
CA TYR A 104 0.94 9.83 27.77
C TYR A 104 1.22 10.10 29.25
N PRO A 105 1.69 9.08 30.00
CA PRO A 105 1.88 9.19 31.45
C PRO A 105 2.83 10.30 31.90
N ASP A 106 3.84 10.60 31.08
CA ASP A 106 4.87 11.62 31.33
C ASP A 106 4.59 12.93 30.57
N GLY A 107 3.50 13.00 29.79
CA GLY A 107 3.15 14.15 28.96
C GLY A 107 4.13 14.40 27.80
N ASP A 108 5.08 13.48 27.57
CA ASP A 108 6.09 13.60 26.52
C ASP A 108 5.78 12.61 25.38
N PRO A 109 5.61 13.07 24.12
CA PRO A 109 5.37 12.18 22.99
C PRO A 109 6.52 11.24 22.69
N PHE A 110 7.72 11.47 23.23
CA PHE A 110 8.94 10.67 23.05
C PHE A 110 9.50 10.11 24.36
N GLY A 111 8.74 10.16 25.44
CA GLY A 111 9.10 9.66 26.74
C GLY A 111 9.15 8.14 26.85
N ALA A 112 9.10 7.62 28.08
CA ALA A 112 9.22 6.18 28.37
C ALA A 112 8.17 5.33 27.63
N HIS A 113 6.94 5.86 27.49
CA HIS A 113 5.88 5.18 26.75
C HIS A 113 6.21 4.98 25.27
N PHE A 114 6.91 5.92 24.62
CA PHE A 114 7.33 5.75 23.23
C PHE A 114 8.26 4.55 23.06
N ALA A 115 9.27 4.44 23.91
CA ALA A 115 10.23 3.33 23.89
C ALA A 115 9.54 2.00 24.21
N ALA A 116 8.61 1.99 25.19
CA ALA A 116 7.85 0.82 25.59
C ALA A 116 6.99 0.26 24.44
N VAL A 117 6.26 1.12 23.74
CA VAL A 117 5.45 0.72 22.57
C VAL A 117 6.31 0.14 21.45
N LEU A 118 7.45 0.75 21.13
CA LEU A 118 8.36 0.20 20.11
C LEU A 118 8.89 -1.17 20.48
N GLN A 119 9.26 -1.35 21.76
CA GLN A 119 9.74 -2.65 22.23
C GLN A 119 8.64 -3.70 22.23
N GLU A 120 7.43 -3.35 22.63
CA GLU A 120 6.26 -4.24 22.58
C GLU A 120 5.97 -4.70 21.16
N ARG A 121 5.87 -3.78 20.19
CA ARG A 121 5.66 -4.11 18.76
C ARG A 121 6.78 -4.98 18.19
N ARG A 122 8.04 -4.74 18.60
CA ARG A 122 9.16 -5.59 18.22
C ARG A 122 8.99 -7.01 18.77
N SER A 123 8.67 -7.14 20.05
CA SER A 123 8.49 -8.44 20.70
C SER A 123 7.34 -9.24 20.10
N GLU A 124 6.23 -8.59 19.77
CA GLU A 124 5.10 -9.22 19.07
C GLU A 124 5.48 -9.70 17.67
N ALA A 125 6.20 -8.87 16.89
CA ALA A 125 6.71 -9.29 15.59
C ALA A 125 7.70 -10.44 15.69
N ASP A 126 8.59 -10.42 16.69
CA ASP A 126 9.54 -11.50 16.93
C ASP A 126 8.82 -12.81 17.28
N ALA A 127 7.79 -12.77 18.13
CA ALA A 127 6.98 -13.94 18.47
C ALA A 127 6.19 -14.46 17.24
N PHE A 128 5.61 -13.57 16.45
CA PHE A 128 4.88 -13.93 15.24
C PHE A 128 5.77 -14.68 14.23
N TYR A 129 6.93 -14.12 13.89
CA TYR A 129 7.83 -14.76 12.92
C TYR A 129 8.50 -16.01 13.48
N ALA A 130 8.76 -16.09 14.79
CA ALA A 130 9.29 -17.30 15.42
C ALA A 130 8.33 -18.50 15.31
N ALA A 131 7.02 -18.26 15.24
CA ALA A 131 6.03 -19.32 15.04
C ALA A 131 5.99 -19.84 13.58
N ILE A 132 6.44 -19.05 12.61
CA ILE A 132 6.36 -19.37 11.18
C ILE A 132 7.69 -19.89 10.63
N ILE A 133 8.81 -19.26 11.04
CA ILE A 133 10.15 -19.57 10.52
C ILE A 133 10.66 -20.88 11.15
N PRO A 134 11.06 -21.88 10.33
CA PRO A 134 11.57 -23.13 10.85
C PRO A 134 12.80 -22.92 11.77
N PRO A 135 12.81 -23.46 13.00
CA PRO A 135 13.86 -23.18 13.99
C PRO A 135 15.24 -23.75 13.61
N LYS A 136 15.30 -24.61 12.60
CA LYS A 136 16.55 -25.20 12.09
C LYS A 136 17.24 -24.33 11.01
N LEU A 137 16.63 -23.25 10.57
CA LEU A 137 17.25 -22.36 9.58
C LEU A 137 18.45 -21.63 10.19
N PRO A 138 19.56 -21.47 9.44
CA PRO A 138 20.64 -20.58 9.84
C PRO A 138 20.12 -19.14 10.06
N PRO A 139 20.74 -18.35 10.96
CA PRO A 139 20.26 -17.00 11.30
C PRO A 139 20.09 -16.07 10.09
N ASP A 140 20.99 -16.12 9.11
CA ASP A 140 20.90 -15.33 7.90
C ASP A 140 19.70 -15.74 7.04
N ALA A 141 19.49 -17.03 6.81
CA ALA A 141 18.33 -17.52 6.06
C ALA A 141 17.01 -17.20 6.78
N ALA A 142 16.97 -17.26 8.11
CA ALA A 142 15.81 -16.87 8.91
C ALA A 142 15.52 -15.37 8.77
N ALA A 143 16.55 -14.52 8.75
CA ALA A 143 16.40 -13.08 8.53
C ALA A 143 15.88 -12.77 7.11
N VAL A 144 16.41 -13.44 6.09
CA VAL A 144 15.92 -13.31 4.69
C VAL A 144 14.45 -13.73 4.59
N MET A 145 14.09 -14.88 5.17
CA MET A 145 12.69 -15.34 5.16
C MET A 145 11.77 -14.36 5.89
N ARG A 146 12.16 -13.85 7.05
CA ARG A 146 11.40 -12.83 7.78
C ARG A 146 11.15 -11.58 6.92
N GLN A 147 12.18 -11.08 6.27
CA GLN A 147 12.09 -9.89 5.42
C GLN A 147 11.17 -10.14 4.22
N ALA A 148 11.28 -11.28 3.57
CA ALA A 148 10.45 -11.66 2.43
C ALA A 148 8.97 -11.76 2.82
N LEU A 149 8.65 -12.44 3.93
CA LEU A 149 7.27 -12.57 4.43
C LEU A 149 6.70 -11.22 4.89
N ALA A 150 7.51 -10.37 5.53
CA ALA A 150 7.11 -9.00 5.86
C ALA A 150 6.80 -8.20 4.59
N GLY A 151 7.59 -8.35 3.52
CA GLY A 151 7.33 -7.77 2.21
C GLY A 151 5.97 -8.19 1.65
N MET A 152 5.60 -9.46 1.77
CA MET A 152 4.29 -9.96 1.33
C MET A 152 3.13 -9.31 2.09
N LEU A 153 3.27 -9.08 3.40
CA LEU A 153 2.24 -8.39 4.19
C LEU A 153 2.14 -6.89 3.85
N TRP A 154 3.27 -6.23 3.60
CA TRP A 154 3.33 -4.81 3.25
C TRP A 154 2.89 -4.50 1.81
N SER A 155 2.83 -5.49 0.94
CA SER A 155 2.44 -5.33 -0.46
C SER A 155 0.93 -5.44 -0.71
N LYS A 156 0.12 -5.61 0.34
CA LYS A 156 -1.34 -5.46 0.27
C LYS A 156 -1.66 -4.01 -0.11
N GLN A 157 -2.50 -3.83 -1.13
CA GLN A 157 -2.89 -2.49 -1.60
C GLN A 157 -4.39 -2.42 -1.88
N THR A 158 -4.98 -1.27 -1.63
CA THR A 158 -6.34 -0.98 -2.05
C THR A 158 -6.37 -0.74 -3.56
N TYR A 159 -7.13 -1.55 -4.25
CA TYR A 159 -7.38 -1.42 -5.68
C TYR A 159 -8.82 -0.97 -5.89
N ASN A 160 -9.00 0.24 -6.44
CA ASN A 160 -10.31 0.81 -6.71
C ASN A 160 -10.35 1.23 -8.19
N TYR A 161 -11.13 0.49 -8.98
CA TYR A 161 -11.25 0.73 -10.40
C TYR A 161 -12.70 0.55 -10.88
N ASP A 162 -13.33 1.65 -11.27
CA ASP A 162 -14.67 1.72 -11.85
C ASP A 162 -14.52 2.07 -13.33
N VAL A 163 -14.76 1.08 -14.20
CA VAL A 163 -14.57 1.22 -15.65
C VAL A 163 -15.51 2.26 -16.24
N ALA A 164 -16.77 2.31 -15.80
CA ALA A 164 -17.74 3.28 -16.31
C ALA A 164 -17.32 4.72 -15.96
N ARG A 165 -16.88 4.93 -14.73
CA ARG A 165 -16.36 6.23 -14.27
C ARG A 165 -15.08 6.62 -15.01
N TRP A 166 -14.18 5.68 -15.24
CA TRP A 166 -12.96 5.91 -15.99
C TRP A 166 -13.27 6.33 -17.43
N LEU A 167 -14.16 5.61 -18.12
CA LEU A 167 -14.59 5.92 -19.48
C LEU A 167 -15.25 7.30 -19.56
N GLN A 168 -16.15 7.62 -18.63
CA GLN A 168 -16.79 8.92 -18.54
C GLN A 168 -15.77 10.06 -18.38
N GLY A 169 -14.77 9.87 -17.51
CA GLY A 169 -13.69 10.84 -17.29
C GLY A 169 -12.81 11.08 -18.52
N HIS A 170 -12.80 10.12 -19.47
CA HIS A 170 -12.10 10.21 -20.75
C HIS A 170 -13.02 10.65 -21.91
N GLY A 171 -14.22 11.14 -21.62
CA GLY A 171 -15.15 11.68 -22.61
C GLY A 171 -16.03 10.65 -23.33
N TYR A 172 -16.08 9.40 -22.83
CA TYR A 172 -16.93 8.34 -23.41
C TYR A 172 -18.18 8.13 -22.56
N ALA A 173 -19.22 8.90 -22.84
CA ALA A 173 -20.42 8.94 -22.00
C ALA A 173 -21.50 7.92 -22.40
N ASN A 174 -21.39 7.25 -23.56
CA ASN A 174 -22.40 6.31 -24.03
C ASN A 174 -21.84 5.15 -24.87
N GLN A 175 -22.62 4.07 -24.97
CA GLN A 175 -22.23 2.86 -25.69
C GLN A 175 -21.94 3.07 -27.16
N ALA A 176 -22.61 3.99 -27.82
CA ALA A 176 -22.40 4.25 -29.26
C ALA A 176 -21.01 4.84 -29.53
N GLN A 177 -20.52 5.70 -28.64
CA GLN A 177 -19.15 6.21 -28.68
C GLN A 177 -18.12 5.09 -28.40
N LEU A 178 -18.41 4.20 -27.48
CA LEU A 178 -17.54 3.07 -27.15
C LEU A 178 -17.39 2.07 -28.29
N GLN A 179 -18.46 1.81 -29.05
CA GLN A 179 -18.43 0.88 -30.18
C GLN A 179 -17.52 1.37 -31.31
N GLN A 180 -17.44 2.68 -31.52
CA GLN A 180 -16.66 3.31 -32.60
C GLN A 180 -15.20 3.58 -32.19
N ALA A 181 -14.90 3.68 -30.91
CA ALA A 181 -13.58 4.02 -30.42
C ALA A 181 -12.64 2.81 -30.31
N SER A 182 -11.39 2.99 -30.74
CA SER A 182 -10.28 2.08 -30.41
C SER A 182 -9.81 2.37 -28.98
N ILE A 183 -10.66 2.09 -27.99
CA ILE A 183 -10.36 2.34 -26.58
C ILE A 183 -10.30 1.01 -25.84
N ARG A 184 -9.30 0.86 -24.96
CA ARG A 184 -9.23 -0.24 -24.00
C ARG A 184 -10.30 -0.07 -22.91
N ASN A 185 -10.63 -1.10 -22.19
CA ASN A 185 -11.63 -1.16 -21.11
C ASN A 185 -13.10 -1.17 -21.58
N LYS A 186 -13.39 -1.03 -22.86
CA LYS A 186 -14.78 -0.99 -23.36
C LYS A 186 -15.50 -2.34 -23.33
N GLN A 187 -14.75 -3.44 -23.23
CA GLN A 187 -15.30 -4.80 -23.31
C GLN A 187 -16.05 -5.20 -22.05
N TRP A 188 -15.71 -4.60 -20.92
CA TRP A 188 -16.36 -4.89 -19.63
C TRP A 188 -16.64 -3.60 -18.86
N PHE A 189 -17.50 -2.77 -19.42
CA PHE A 189 -17.74 -1.44 -18.89
C PHE A 189 -18.45 -1.43 -17.52
N GLN A 190 -19.11 -2.54 -17.13
CA GLN A 190 -19.75 -2.69 -15.81
C GLN A 190 -18.77 -3.15 -14.71
N ALA A 191 -17.52 -3.43 -15.05
CA ALA A 191 -16.57 -3.88 -14.05
C ALA A 191 -16.29 -2.79 -13.01
N VAL A 192 -16.44 -3.17 -11.74
CA VAL A 192 -16.10 -2.34 -10.58
C VAL A 192 -15.31 -3.20 -9.60
N ASN A 193 -14.09 -2.78 -9.32
CA ASN A 193 -13.23 -3.38 -8.33
C ASN A 193 -13.02 -2.39 -7.20
N ALA A 194 -13.13 -2.83 -5.94
CA ALA A 194 -12.95 -2.00 -4.75
C ALA A 194 -12.41 -2.88 -3.61
N ASP A 195 -11.27 -3.52 -3.84
CA ASP A 195 -10.76 -4.60 -3.00
C ASP A 195 -9.35 -4.31 -2.49
N VAL A 196 -8.95 -5.02 -1.45
CA VAL A 196 -7.56 -5.11 -1.03
C VAL A 196 -6.94 -6.33 -1.73
N ILE A 197 -5.91 -6.09 -2.52
CA ILE A 197 -5.22 -7.13 -3.30
C ILE A 197 -3.75 -7.25 -2.92
N SER A 198 -3.18 -8.42 -3.13
CA SER A 198 -1.75 -8.68 -2.96
C SER A 198 -1.01 -8.43 -4.27
N MET A 199 -0.36 -7.27 -4.40
CA MET A 199 0.50 -6.93 -5.53
C MET A 199 1.82 -6.38 -4.98
N PRO A 200 2.90 -7.16 -4.98
CA PRO A 200 4.17 -6.84 -4.32
C PRO A 200 4.83 -5.57 -4.82
N ASP A 201 4.73 -5.26 -6.09
CA ASP A 201 5.28 -4.06 -6.69
C ASP A 201 4.18 -3.05 -7.02
N LYS A 202 3.91 -2.17 -6.06
CA LYS A 202 2.89 -1.10 -6.21
C LYS A 202 3.31 0.02 -7.18
N TRP A 203 4.56 0.08 -7.58
CA TRP A 203 5.07 1.07 -8.53
C TRP A 203 4.88 0.61 -9.96
N GLU A 204 5.24 -0.64 -10.24
CA GLU A 204 5.16 -1.25 -11.55
C GLU A 204 3.74 -1.73 -11.86
N TYR A 205 3.07 -2.33 -10.85
CA TYR A 205 1.72 -2.88 -10.97
C TYR A 205 0.73 -2.21 -10.00
N PRO A 206 0.29 -0.97 -10.27
CA PRO A 206 -0.76 -0.31 -9.47
C PRO A 206 -2.17 -0.83 -9.81
N TRP A 207 -2.28 -2.06 -10.28
CA TRP A 207 -3.49 -2.78 -10.69
C TRP A 207 -3.38 -4.26 -10.34
N PHE A 208 -4.45 -5.05 -10.57
CA PHE A 208 -4.34 -6.50 -10.46
C PHE A 208 -3.64 -7.10 -11.69
N ALA A 209 -2.91 -8.19 -11.48
CA ALA A 209 -2.39 -9.06 -12.53
C ALA A 209 -2.76 -10.50 -12.18
N ALA A 210 -3.59 -11.14 -13.01
CA ALA A 210 -4.34 -12.32 -12.62
C ALA A 210 -3.46 -13.53 -12.26
N TRP A 211 -2.53 -13.91 -13.12
CA TRP A 211 -1.68 -15.08 -12.84
C TRP A 211 -0.56 -14.77 -11.84
N ASP A 212 -0.07 -13.53 -11.79
CA ASP A 212 0.90 -13.07 -10.78
C ASP A 212 0.30 -13.17 -9.38
N LEU A 213 -0.92 -12.64 -9.19
CA LEU A 213 -1.61 -12.69 -7.91
C LEU A 213 -1.85 -14.15 -7.47
N ALA A 214 -2.15 -15.07 -8.40
CA ALA A 214 -2.27 -16.48 -8.08
C ALA A 214 -0.94 -17.08 -7.58
N PHE A 215 0.21 -16.71 -8.13
CA PHE A 215 1.52 -17.10 -7.58
C PHE A 215 1.77 -16.47 -6.20
N HIS A 216 1.41 -15.21 -6.02
CA HIS A 216 1.57 -14.53 -4.72
C HIS A 216 0.82 -15.24 -3.61
N THR A 217 -0.36 -15.81 -3.88
CA THR A 217 -1.14 -16.54 -2.87
C THR A 217 -0.37 -17.71 -2.26
N VAL A 218 0.47 -18.39 -3.03
CA VAL A 218 1.26 -19.51 -2.53
C VAL A 218 2.33 -19.07 -1.52
N SER A 219 3.02 -17.97 -1.80
CA SER A 219 3.98 -17.39 -0.86
C SER A 219 3.28 -16.76 0.34
N LEU A 220 2.15 -16.11 0.11
CA LEU A 220 1.33 -15.47 1.14
C LEU A 220 0.74 -16.50 2.11
N ALA A 221 0.39 -17.70 1.63
CA ALA A 221 -0.15 -18.77 2.46
C ALA A 221 0.78 -19.22 3.61
N ILE A 222 2.07 -18.95 3.49
CA ILE A 222 3.05 -19.26 4.56
C ILE A 222 2.84 -18.32 5.77
N VAL A 223 2.37 -17.10 5.54
CA VAL A 223 2.26 -16.05 6.57
C VAL A 223 0.82 -15.63 6.86
N ASP A 224 -0.09 -15.78 5.89
CA ASP A 224 -1.50 -15.42 6.01
C ASP A 224 -2.33 -16.29 5.06
N LEU A 225 -2.61 -17.52 5.49
CA LEU A 225 -3.30 -18.53 4.68
C LEU A 225 -4.74 -18.10 4.33
N ASP A 226 -5.45 -17.52 5.30
CA ASP A 226 -6.85 -17.11 5.11
C ASP A 226 -6.96 -16.01 4.06
N PHE A 227 -6.09 -15.01 4.14
CA PHE A 227 -6.04 -13.97 3.13
C PHE A 227 -5.58 -14.50 1.77
N ALA A 228 -4.65 -15.45 1.72
CA ALA A 228 -4.24 -16.11 0.47
C ALA A 228 -5.41 -16.82 -0.23
N LYS A 229 -6.22 -17.58 0.52
CA LYS A 229 -7.45 -18.22 0.00
C LYS A 229 -8.46 -17.17 -0.50
N GLN A 230 -8.69 -16.11 0.29
CA GLN A 230 -9.59 -15.02 -0.10
C GLN A 230 -9.13 -14.33 -1.39
N GLN A 231 -7.84 -14.09 -1.56
CA GLN A 231 -7.28 -13.50 -2.78
C GLN A 231 -7.49 -14.39 -4.01
N LEU A 232 -7.33 -15.70 -3.87
CA LEU A 232 -7.59 -16.61 -4.99
C LEU A 232 -9.07 -16.68 -5.35
N LEU A 233 -9.97 -16.77 -4.35
CA LEU A 233 -11.41 -16.77 -4.57
C LEU A 233 -11.92 -15.43 -5.11
N LEU A 234 -11.27 -14.32 -4.73
CA LEU A 234 -11.57 -12.99 -5.29
C LEU A 234 -11.37 -12.95 -6.80
N LEU A 235 -10.24 -13.49 -7.29
CA LEU A 235 -9.98 -13.57 -8.74
C LEU A 235 -11.01 -14.43 -9.49
N LEU A 236 -11.60 -15.40 -8.80
CA LEU A 236 -12.62 -16.31 -9.34
C LEU A 236 -14.05 -15.79 -9.10
N SER A 237 -14.20 -14.58 -8.54
CA SER A 237 -15.51 -13.95 -8.34
C SER A 237 -15.96 -13.18 -9.59
N GLU A 238 -17.24 -12.85 -9.66
CA GLU A 238 -17.83 -12.03 -10.71
C GLU A 238 -17.23 -10.63 -10.85
N HIS A 239 -16.44 -10.18 -9.87
CA HIS A 239 -15.73 -8.90 -9.92
C HIS A 239 -14.49 -8.96 -10.82
N TYR A 240 -13.91 -10.15 -11.00
CA TYR A 240 -12.67 -10.37 -11.78
C TYR A 240 -12.84 -11.41 -12.89
N LEU A 241 -13.86 -12.26 -12.79
CA LEU A 241 -14.21 -13.25 -13.80
C LEU A 241 -15.28 -12.66 -14.72
N HIS A 242 -14.91 -12.38 -15.96
CA HIS A 242 -15.86 -11.86 -16.96
C HIS A 242 -16.99 -12.86 -17.23
N PRO A 243 -18.23 -12.44 -17.55
CA PRO A 243 -19.36 -13.34 -17.84
C PRO A 243 -19.14 -14.36 -18.95
N ASN A 244 -18.14 -14.17 -19.83
CA ASN A 244 -17.75 -15.17 -20.84
C ASN A 244 -16.84 -16.30 -20.30
N GLY A 245 -16.54 -16.30 -18.99
CA GLY A 245 -15.66 -17.25 -18.34
C GLY A 245 -14.18 -16.86 -18.30
N GLN A 246 -13.77 -15.76 -18.91
CA GLN A 246 -12.38 -15.35 -18.98
C GLN A 246 -12.00 -14.48 -17.78
N ILE A 247 -10.83 -14.75 -17.19
CA ILE A 247 -10.16 -13.83 -16.27
C ILE A 247 -9.23 -12.96 -17.11
N PRO A 248 -9.43 -11.63 -17.22
CA PRO A 248 -8.48 -10.76 -17.92
C PRO A 248 -7.09 -10.84 -17.31
N ALA A 249 -6.04 -10.78 -18.13
CA ALA A 249 -4.67 -10.86 -17.65
C ALA A 249 -4.35 -9.73 -16.65
N TYR A 250 -4.88 -8.57 -16.92
CA TYR A 250 -4.88 -7.37 -16.07
C TYR A 250 -6.07 -6.48 -16.48
N GLU A 251 -6.28 -5.36 -15.84
CA GLU A 251 -7.55 -4.60 -15.82
C GLU A 251 -8.22 -4.28 -17.17
N TRP A 252 -7.53 -4.41 -18.29
CA TRP A 252 -8.11 -4.10 -19.62
C TRP A 252 -7.69 -5.04 -20.74
N ASN A 253 -7.04 -6.17 -20.42
CA ASN A 253 -6.51 -7.06 -21.44
C ASN A 253 -7.27 -8.38 -21.48
N PHE A 254 -8.06 -8.56 -22.55
CA PHE A 254 -8.78 -9.79 -22.88
C PHE A 254 -8.11 -10.58 -24.00
N SER A 255 -7.06 -10.05 -24.64
CA SER A 255 -6.39 -10.72 -25.77
C SER A 255 -5.29 -11.68 -25.32
N ASP A 256 -4.72 -11.48 -24.13
CA ASP A 256 -3.69 -12.34 -23.59
C ASP A 256 -4.30 -13.55 -22.88
N VAL A 257 -3.73 -14.73 -23.16
CA VAL A 257 -4.12 -15.94 -22.49
C VAL A 257 -3.31 -16.12 -21.22
N ASN A 258 -4.00 -16.15 -20.07
CA ASN A 258 -3.35 -16.47 -18.80
C ASN A 258 -2.96 -17.95 -18.75
N PRO A 259 -1.77 -18.31 -18.24
CA PRO A 259 -1.48 -19.67 -17.86
C PRO A 259 -2.40 -20.10 -16.69
N PRO A 260 -2.75 -21.41 -16.57
CA PRO A 260 -3.72 -21.89 -15.58
C PRO A 260 -3.16 -21.96 -14.16
N VAL A 261 -2.55 -20.87 -13.69
CA VAL A 261 -1.89 -20.78 -12.37
C VAL A 261 -2.89 -20.86 -11.24
N GLN A 262 -4.11 -20.36 -11.44
CA GLN A 262 -5.17 -20.35 -10.42
C GLN A 262 -5.52 -21.78 -9.95
N ALA A 263 -5.63 -22.73 -10.87
CA ALA A 263 -5.90 -24.13 -10.53
C ALA A 263 -4.73 -24.76 -9.74
N TRP A 264 -3.50 -24.50 -10.18
CA TRP A 264 -2.30 -24.94 -9.48
C TRP A 264 -2.21 -24.31 -8.08
N ALA A 265 -2.47 -23.01 -7.96
CA ALA A 265 -2.45 -22.29 -6.70
C ALA A 265 -3.49 -22.84 -5.72
N ALA A 266 -4.73 -23.13 -6.16
CA ALA A 266 -5.77 -23.73 -5.32
C ALA A 266 -5.32 -25.06 -4.69
N LEU A 267 -4.74 -25.94 -5.50
CA LEU A 267 -4.18 -27.20 -5.00
C LEU A 267 -3.00 -26.99 -4.04
N ARG A 268 -2.15 -26.01 -4.30
CA ARG A 268 -1.01 -25.69 -3.42
C ARG A 268 -1.47 -25.12 -2.08
N LEU A 269 -2.44 -24.21 -2.06
CA LEU A 269 -3.00 -23.67 -0.82
C LEU A 269 -3.63 -24.78 0.03
N TYR A 270 -4.45 -25.63 -0.59
CA TYR A 270 -5.03 -26.79 0.08
C TYR A 270 -3.95 -27.72 0.68
N ALA A 271 -2.87 -28.00 -0.09
CA ALA A 271 -1.79 -28.86 0.39
C ALA A 271 -1.02 -28.20 1.56
N ILE A 272 -0.71 -26.90 1.47
CA ILE A 272 -0.03 -26.14 2.55
C ILE A 272 -0.86 -26.22 3.84
N GLU A 273 -2.16 -25.99 3.76
CA GLU A 273 -3.04 -26.08 4.91
C GLU A 273 -3.08 -27.48 5.52
N ARG A 274 -3.31 -28.49 4.68
CA ARG A 274 -3.33 -29.89 5.12
C ARG A 274 -2.03 -30.30 5.80
N ASP A 275 -0.90 -29.90 5.23
CA ASP A 275 0.42 -30.27 5.75
C ASP A 275 0.73 -29.53 7.08
N ALA A 276 0.19 -28.34 7.27
CA ALA A 276 0.36 -27.55 8.48
C ALA A 276 -0.62 -27.95 9.61
N THR A 277 -1.87 -28.30 9.28
CA THR A 277 -2.94 -28.52 10.28
C THR A 277 -3.38 -29.98 10.40
N GLY A 278 -2.95 -30.85 9.49
CA GLY A 278 -3.45 -32.21 9.35
C GLY A 278 -4.77 -32.33 8.56
N ASN A 279 -5.45 -31.22 8.28
CA ASN A 279 -6.72 -31.18 7.55
C ASN A 279 -6.71 -30.08 6.49
N GLY A 280 -7.09 -30.41 5.26
CA GLY A 280 -7.26 -29.42 4.20
C GLY A 280 -8.72 -28.94 4.11
N ASP A 281 -8.92 -27.70 3.72
CA ASP A 281 -10.22 -27.09 3.51
C ASP A 281 -10.83 -27.56 2.16
N LEU A 282 -11.66 -28.60 2.23
CA LEU A 282 -12.35 -29.14 1.07
C LEU A 282 -13.42 -28.17 0.52
N ALA A 283 -14.01 -27.33 1.36
CA ALA A 283 -15.00 -26.35 0.91
C ALA A 283 -14.33 -25.30 0.00
N PHE A 284 -13.19 -24.76 0.43
CA PHE A 284 -12.36 -23.88 -0.41
C PHE A 284 -12.01 -24.52 -1.75
N LEU A 285 -11.54 -25.78 -1.72
CA LEU A 285 -11.13 -26.47 -2.93
C LEU A 285 -12.32 -26.72 -3.87
N GLN A 286 -13.49 -27.05 -3.32
CA GLN A 286 -14.74 -27.22 -4.07
C GLN A 286 -15.19 -25.90 -4.72
N ASP A 287 -15.15 -24.80 -3.99
CA ASP A 287 -15.50 -23.48 -4.52
C ASP A 287 -14.58 -23.07 -5.66
N ALA A 288 -13.27 -23.22 -5.46
CA ALA A 288 -12.28 -22.96 -6.51
C ALA A 288 -12.51 -23.85 -7.74
N PHE A 289 -12.75 -25.15 -7.54
CA PHE A 289 -13.02 -26.08 -8.64
C PHE A 289 -14.26 -25.69 -9.44
N ASN A 290 -15.37 -25.42 -8.76
CA ASN A 290 -16.64 -25.06 -9.41
C ASN A 290 -16.49 -23.81 -10.30
N LYS A 291 -15.73 -22.82 -9.82
CA LYS A 291 -15.49 -21.59 -10.58
C LYS A 291 -14.51 -21.79 -11.73
N LEU A 292 -13.44 -22.54 -11.51
CA LEU A 292 -12.44 -22.86 -12.55
C LEU A 292 -12.98 -23.78 -13.65
N ALA A 293 -13.97 -24.62 -13.35
CA ALA A 293 -14.61 -25.46 -14.36
C ALA A 293 -15.49 -24.68 -15.36
N LEU A 294 -15.77 -23.41 -15.06
CA LEU A 294 -16.54 -22.50 -15.94
C LEU A 294 -15.62 -21.63 -16.82
N ASN A 295 -14.31 -21.67 -16.60
CA ASN A 295 -13.31 -20.80 -17.26
C ASN A 295 -12.68 -21.45 -18.50
#